data_c58d0b0652e10c6d90488bfdaa1fab45
#
_entry.id   c58d0b0652e10c6d90488bfdaa1fab45
#
_cell.length_a   1.000
_cell.length_b   1.000
_cell.length_c   1.000
_cell.angle_alpha   90.00
_cell.angle_beta   90.00
_cell.angle_gamma   90.00
#
_symmetry.space_group_name_H-M   'P 1'
#
loop_
_entity.id
_entity.type
_entity.pdbx_description
1 polymer ?
#
loop_
_entity_poly.entity_id
_entity_poly.type
_entity_poly.pdbx_seq_one_letter_code
_entity_poly.pdbx_strand_id
1 'polypeptide(L)'
;MATLRSDTISGIGTEGPVLNGGLKFRSKNYLTLPKGTTAERTATSSGISTVIGAIRYNTDSNKMECYVNNKWMQVSVTHEASPLGGRGLFCGGYTYSPLATTGNSNVIEYITISTRGNAVDFGDGTQRERDRRNGAASQTRGVLAGGTAGHPSPSLTDRIEFVTIPTTGNATDFGNLDAANRGPGGTS
;
A
#
# COMPACT_ATOMS: atom_id res chain seq x y z
N MET A 1 -13.28 -17.13 -43.03
CA MET A 1 -12.80 -16.18 -42.04
C MET A 1 -11.75 -15.31 -42.67
N ALA A 2 -11.94 -14.00 -42.77
CA ALA A 2 -10.95 -13.11 -43.36
C ALA A 2 -9.83 -12.84 -42.34
N THR A 3 -8.58 -12.97 -42.76
CA THR A 3 -7.41 -12.68 -41.92
C THR A 3 -6.64 -11.55 -42.59
N LEU A 4 -6.52 -10.40 -41.88
CA LEU A 4 -5.62 -9.32 -42.29
C LEU A 4 -4.24 -9.60 -41.66
N ARG A 5 -3.23 -9.69 -42.50
CA ARG A 5 -1.82 -9.73 -42.08
C ARG A 5 -1.17 -8.43 -42.50
N SER A 6 -0.73 -7.64 -41.56
CA SER A 6 -0.05 -6.37 -41.82
C SER A 6 0.94 -6.10 -40.70
N ASP A 7 2.13 -5.64 -41.08
CA ASP A 7 3.16 -5.18 -40.14
C ASP A 7 2.83 -3.78 -39.62
N THR A 8 2.00 -3.03 -40.34
CA THR A 8 1.61 -1.69 -39.99
C THR A 8 0.15 -1.43 -40.38
N ILE A 9 -0.63 -0.88 -39.50
CA ILE A 9 -1.98 -0.35 -39.78
C ILE A 9 -1.91 1.15 -39.64
N SER A 10 -2.05 1.86 -40.75
CA SER A 10 -2.04 3.33 -40.78
C SER A 10 -3.40 3.87 -41.16
N GLY A 11 -3.84 4.93 -40.50
CA GLY A 11 -5.05 5.66 -40.87
C GLY A 11 -4.78 6.60 -42.04
N ILE A 12 -5.80 6.87 -42.84
CA ILE A 12 -5.78 7.89 -43.89
C ILE A 12 -6.43 9.15 -43.28
N GLY A 13 -5.63 10.15 -42.98
CA GLY A 13 -6.11 11.41 -42.36
C GLY A 13 -5.54 11.63 -40.96
N THR A 14 -6.12 12.61 -40.27
CA THR A 14 -5.69 13.02 -38.92
C THR A 14 -6.16 12.08 -37.81
N GLU A 15 -7.13 11.23 -38.09
CA GLU A 15 -7.61 10.22 -37.16
C GLU A 15 -6.97 8.87 -37.47
N GLY A 16 -6.56 8.15 -36.44
CA GLY A 16 -6.02 6.82 -36.59
C GLY A 16 -7.04 5.80 -37.10
N PRO A 17 -6.63 4.57 -37.39
CA PRO A 17 -7.53 3.52 -37.85
C PRO A 17 -8.61 3.23 -36.81
N VAL A 18 -9.87 3.20 -37.23
CA VAL A 18 -11.03 2.88 -36.40
C VAL A 18 -11.34 1.40 -36.53
N LEU A 19 -11.40 0.71 -35.41
CA LEU A 19 -11.83 -0.69 -35.33
C LEU A 19 -13.29 -0.75 -34.86
N ASN A 20 -14.20 -1.14 -35.74
CA ASN A 20 -15.58 -1.41 -35.39
C ASN A 20 -15.66 -2.78 -34.70
N GLY A 21 -15.97 -2.80 -33.43
CA GLY A 21 -15.98 -3.99 -32.61
C GLY A 21 -14.81 -4.03 -31.60
N GLY A 22 -14.70 -5.09 -30.86
CA GLY A 22 -13.64 -5.23 -29.86
C GLY A 22 -12.32 -5.69 -30.46
N LEU A 23 -11.21 -5.21 -29.90
CA LEU A 23 -9.88 -5.73 -30.17
C LEU A 23 -9.53 -6.82 -29.15
N LYS A 24 -9.26 -8.04 -29.63
CA LYS A 24 -8.87 -9.16 -28.78
C LYS A 24 -7.46 -9.60 -29.07
N PHE A 25 -6.58 -9.47 -28.08
CA PHE A 25 -5.22 -10.01 -28.14
C PHE A 25 -5.24 -11.48 -27.72
N ARG A 26 -4.77 -12.38 -28.59
CA ARG A 26 -4.67 -13.83 -28.30
C ARG A 26 -3.26 -14.22 -27.81
N SER A 27 -2.32 -13.29 -27.85
CA SER A 27 -0.96 -13.49 -27.37
C SER A 27 -0.88 -13.32 -25.85
N LYS A 28 0.07 -14.00 -25.22
CA LYS A 28 0.47 -13.76 -23.84
C LYS A 28 1.38 -12.52 -23.70
N ASN A 29 1.65 -11.84 -24.81
CA ASN A 29 2.50 -10.65 -24.85
C ASN A 29 1.71 -9.42 -24.37
N TYR A 30 2.39 -8.32 -24.27
CA TYR A 30 1.87 -7.05 -23.78
C TYR A 30 1.41 -6.14 -24.93
N LEU A 31 0.53 -5.21 -24.61
CA LEU A 31 0.23 -4.03 -25.43
C LEU A 31 1.08 -2.86 -24.93
N THR A 32 1.90 -2.30 -25.81
CA THR A 32 2.61 -1.06 -25.49
C THR A 32 1.67 0.13 -25.68
N LEU A 33 1.44 0.89 -24.62
CA LEU A 33 0.63 2.10 -24.67
C LEU A 33 1.42 3.27 -25.26
N PRO A 34 0.73 4.26 -25.88
CA PRO A 34 1.35 5.54 -26.17
C PRO A 34 1.98 6.12 -24.90
N LYS A 35 3.19 6.67 -25.03
CA LYS A 35 3.92 7.25 -23.89
C LYS A 35 4.34 8.68 -24.19
N GLY A 36 4.45 9.48 -23.14
CA GLY A 36 4.92 10.87 -23.25
C GLY A 36 4.89 11.60 -21.91
N THR A 37 5.41 12.79 -21.89
CA THR A 37 5.49 13.67 -20.71
C THR A 37 4.13 14.27 -20.31
N THR A 38 4.07 14.89 -19.15
CA THR A 38 2.89 15.66 -18.70
C THR A 38 2.56 16.82 -19.65
N ALA A 39 3.56 17.49 -20.19
CA ALA A 39 3.38 18.59 -21.14
C ALA A 39 2.75 18.13 -22.46
N GLU A 40 3.04 16.92 -22.89
CA GLU A 40 2.49 16.33 -24.13
C GLU A 40 1.04 15.85 -24.02
N ARG A 41 0.43 15.93 -22.81
CA ARG A 41 -1.00 15.64 -22.60
C ARG A 41 -1.92 16.59 -23.40
N THR A 42 -1.46 17.80 -23.60
CA THR A 42 -2.23 18.90 -24.20
C THR A 42 -1.68 19.35 -25.54
N ALA A 43 -0.78 18.60 -26.15
CA ALA A 43 -0.23 18.93 -27.45
C ALA A 43 -1.32 18.85 -28.53
N THR A 44 -2.19 19.84 -28.53
CA THR A 44 -3.18 20.09 -29.61
C THR A 44 -2.51 20.51 -30.93
N SER A 45 -1.18 20.57 -30.97
CA SER A 45 -0.42 20.94 -32.16
C SER A 45 -0.60 20.01 -33.36
N SER A 46 -1.21 18.85 -33.15
CA SER A 46 -1.50 17.86 -34.21
C SER A 46 -3.00 17.71 -34.53
N GLY A 47 -3.87 18.58 -34.00
CA GLY A 47 -5.30 18.50 -34.29
C GLY A 47 -6.06 17.32 -33.70
N ILE A 48 -5.41 16.51 -32.85
CA ILE A 48 -6.04 15.36 -32.20
C ILE A 48 -6.64 15.83 -30.88
N SER A 49 -7.97 15.82 -30.81
CA SER A 49 -8.69 16.04 -29.54
C SER A 49 -8.48 14.86 -28.60
N THR A 50 -8.22 15.14 -27.32
CA THR A 50 -8.19 14.08 -26.32
C THR A 50 -9.60 13.49 -26.16
N VAL A 51 -9.72 12.19 -26.39
CA VAL A 51 -11.01 11.47 -26.31
C VAL A 51 -11.19 10.88 -24.92
N ILE A 52 -12.41 11.01 -24.38
CA ILE A 52 -12.78 10.37 -23.11
C ILE A 52 -12.54 8.86 -23.23
N GLY A 53 -11.83 8.28 -22.28
CA GLY A 53 -11.42 6.89 -22.30
C GLY A 53 -10.03 6.65 -22.90
N ALA A 54 -9.36 7.70 -23.42
CA ALA A 54 -7.97 7.57 -23.87
C ALA A 54 -7.06 7.11 -22.73
N ILE A 55 -6.14 6.19 -23.04
CA ILE A 55 -5.17 5.63 -22.08
C ILE A 55 -3.76 5.86 -22.62
N ARG A 56 -2.84 6.27 -21.75
CA ARG A 56 -1.42 6.45 -22.07
C ARG A 56 -0.53 6.17 -20.85
N TYR A 57 0.78 6.10 -21.08
CA TYR A 57 1.79 6.08 -20.02
C TYR A 57 2.47 7.44 -19.93
N ASN A 58 2.49 8.03 -18.72
CA ASN A 58 3.17 9.31 -18.46
C ASN A 58 4.59 9.03 -17.97
N THR A 59 5.58 9.54 -18.71
CA THR A 59 7.01 9.33 -18.41
C THR A 59 7.54 10.17 -17.27
N ASP A 60 6.88 11.31 -16.93
CA ASP A 60 7.31 12.14 -15.80
C ASP A 60 6.89 11.53 -14.48
N SER A 61 5.64 11.03 -14.41
CA SER A 61 5.10 10.41 -13.19
C SER A 61 5.35 8.90 -13.11
N ASN A 62 5.81 8.27 -14.19
CA ASN A 62 5.97 6.83 -14.34
C ASN A 62 4.67 6.04 -14.04
N LYS A 63 3.53 6.56 -14.49
CA LYS A 63 2.21 5.97 -14.25
C LYS A 63 1.38 5.89 -15.51
N MET A 64 0.49 4.90 -15.54
CA MET A 64 -0.60 4.89 -16.52
C MET A 64 -1.60 6.00 -16.20
N GLU A 65 -2.18 6.58 -17.24
CA GLU A 65 -3.19 7.62 -17.13
C GLU A 65 -4.36 7.31 -18.05
N CYS A 66 -5.54 7.68 -17.60
CA CYS A 66 -6.76 7.69 -18.42
C CYS A 66 -7.39 9.07 -18.42
N TYR A 67 -8.02 9.43 -19.54
CA TYR A 67 -8.73 10.70 -19.67
C TYR A 67 -10.20 10.52 -19.36
N VAL A 68 -10.63 11.06 -18.22
CA VAL A 68 -12.01 10.94 -17.72
C VAL A 68 -12.43 12.29 -17.14
N ASN A 69 -13.68 12.66 -17.36
CA ASN A 69 -14.24 13.92 -16.86
C ASN A 69 -13.40 15.16 -17.23
N ASN A 70 -12.93 15.22 -18.47
CA ASN A 70 -12.08 16.29 -18.98
C ASN A 70 -10.75 16.49 -18.23
N LYS A 71 -10.27 15.43 -17.57
CA LYS A 71 -9.00 15.43 -16.84
C LYS A 71 -8.23 14.15 -17.06
N TRP A 72 -6.91 14.25 -17.09
CA TRP A 72 -6.04 13.11 -17.00
C TRP A 72 -5.96 12.63 -15.54
N MET A 73 -6.41 11.42 -15.30
CA MET A 73 -6.36 10.77 -14.00
C MET A 73 -5.30 9.66 -14.04
N GLN A 74 -4.48 9.61 -13.01
CA GLN A 74 -3.53 8.52 -12.86
C GLN A 74 -4.26 7.25 -12.45
N VAL A 75 -3.97 6.15 -13.12
CA VAL A 75 -4.39 4.83 -12.68
C VAL A 75 -3.50 4.47 -11.49
N SER A 76 -4.09 4.50 -10.31
CA SER A 76 -3.42 3.97 -9.13
C SER A 76 -3.46 2.45 -9.21
N VAL A 77 -2.35 1.84 -9.52
CA VAL A 77 -2.17 0.42 -9.29
C VAL A 77 -1.77 0.29 -7.82
N THR A 78 -2.73 0.04 -6.96
CA THR A 78 -2.38 -0.63 -5.72
C THR A 78 -1.79 -1.97 -6.16
N HIS A 79 -0.55 -2.22 -5.84
CA HIS A 79 -0.04 -3.57 -5.88
C HIS A 79 -1.11 -4.41 -5.17
N GLU A 80 -1.86 -5.19 -5.96
CA GLU A 80 -2.69 -6.22 -5.37
C GLU A 80 -1.82 -6.91 -4.36
N ALA A 81 -2.20 -6.67 -3.11
CA ALA A 81 -1.75 -7.42 -1.99
C ALA A 81 -0.36 -8.02 -2.19
N SER A 82 0.60 -7.53 -1.50
CA SER A 82 1.48 -8.52 -0.89
C SER A 82 0.64 -9.80 -0.77
N PRO A 83 1.07 -10.97 -1.31
CA PRO A 83 0.30 -12.21 -1.23
C PRO A 83 -0.11 -12.59 0.21
N LEU A 84 0.20 -11.73 1.14
CA LEU A 84 -0.04 -11.82 2.57
C LEU A 84 -1.36 -11.18 3.03
N GLY A 85 -2.19 -10.58 2.13
CA GLY A 85 -3.41 -9.88 2.55
C GLY A 85 -3.10 -8.77 3.58
N GLY A 86 -4.08 -7.94 3.90
CA GLY A 86 -3.94 -7.02 5.03
C GLY A 86 -3.70 -7.82 6.33
N ARG A 87 -2.68 -7.43 7.09
CA ARG A 87 -2.42 -7.98 8.42
C ARG A 87 -2.97 -7.05 9.48
N GLY A 88 -3.67 -7.59 10.47
CA GLY A 88 -3.97 -6.91 11.72
C GLY A 88 -2.91 -7.29 12.75
N LEU A 89 -2.26 -6.29 13.34
CA LEU A 89 -1.23 -6.49 14.36
C LEU A 89 -1.78 -6.21 15.75
N PHE A 90 -1.41 -7.08 16.70
CA PHE A 90 -1.72 -6.95 18.12
C PHE A 90 -0.40 -6.88 18.87
N CYS A 91 -0.16 -5.81 19.61
CA CYS A 91 1.15 -5.53 20.13
C CYS A 91 1.10 -5.31 21.65
N GLY A 92 1.91 -6.05 22.38
CA GLY A 92 2.08 -5.93 23.82
C GLY A 92 0.82 -6.32 24.59
N GLY A 93 0.62 -5.70 25.74
CA GLY A 93 -0.52 -5.95 26.61
C GLY A 93 -0.10 -6.30 28.02
N TYR A 94 -1.09 -6.63 28.85
CA TYR A 94 -0.87 -7.07 30.21
C TYR A 94 -1.38 -8.50 30.38
N THR A 95 -0.49 -9.39 30.75
CA THR A 95 -0.84 -10.77 31.04
C THR A 95 -1.07 -10.96 32.52
N TYR A 96 -2.27 -11.38 32.89
CA TYR A 96 -2.57 -11.86 34.22
C TYR A 96 -2.69 -13.38 34.20
N SER A 97 -1.78 -14.04 34.86
CA SER A 97 -1.86 -15.50 34.98
C SER A 97 -1.53 -15.91 36.40
N PRO A 98 -2.41 -16.64 37.08
CA PRO A 98 -2.11 -17.19 38.39
C PRO A 98 -1.05 -18.31 38.36
N LEU A 99 -0.76 -18.84 37.16
CA LEU A 99 0.17 -19.96 36.94
C LEU A 99 1.43 -19.56 36.17
N ALA A 100 1.53 -18.31 35.71
CA ALA A 100 2.64 -17.82 34.88
C ALA A 100 3.04 -16.40 35.26
N THR A 101 4.01 -15.88 34.56
CA THR A 101 4.53 -14.52 34.80
C THR A 101 3.46 -13.46 34.56
N THR A 102 2.96 -12.83 35.63
CA THR A 102 2.10 -11.67 35.54
C THR A 102 2.93 -10.45 35.17
N GLY A 103 2.52 -9.69 34.15
CA GLY A 103 3.22 -8.46 33.80
C GLY A 103 2.96 -7.98 32.37
N ASN A 104 3.73 -7.00 31.98
CA ASN A 104 3.69 -6.45 30.62
C ASN A 104 4.26 -7.44 29.60
N SER A 105 3.69 -7.46 28.41
CA SER A 105 4.14 -8.31 27.30
C SER A 105 4.86 -7.45 26.23
N ASN A 106 5.81 -8.03 25.52
CA ASN A 106 6.42 -7.49 24.32
C ASN A 106 6.00 -8.23 23.05
N VAL A 107 5.21 -9.28 23.17
CA VAL A 107 4.79 -10.11 22.04
C VAL A 107 3.99 -9.30 21.06
N ILE A 108 4.30 -9.46 19.77
CA ILE A 108 3.54 -8.96 18.65
C ILE A 108 2.95 -10.16 17.93
N GLU A 109 1.65 -10.18 17.79
CA GLU A 109 0.91 -11.19 17.05
C GLU A 109 0.21 -10.59 15.85
N TYR A 110 -0.10 -11.39 14.86
CA TYR A 110 -0.87 -10.93 13.70
C TYR A 110 -1.94 -11.92 13.27
N ILE A 111 -2.96 -11.38 12.62
CA ILE A 111 -3.94 -12.14 11.84
C ILE A 111 -3.86 -11.69 10.37
N THR A 112 -4.24 -12.58 9.47
CA THR A 112 -4.50 -12.22 8.07
C THR A 112 -5.97 -11.84 7.95
N ILE A 113 -6.27 -10.55 7.69
CA ILE A 113 -7.65 -10.01 7.75
C ILE A 113 -8.59 -10.70 6.75
N SER A 114 -8.06 -11.11 5.59
CA SER A 114 -8.84 -11.76 4.53
C SER A 114 -9.17 -13.24 4.82
N THR A 115 -8.59 -13.84 5.84
CA THR A 115 -8.78 -15.26 6.17
C THR A 115 -9.17 -15.43 7.64
N ARG A 116 -9.92 -16.50 7.93
CA ARG A 116 -10.20 -16.88 9.31
C ARG A 116 -9.00 -17.64 9.88
N GLY A 117 -8.71 -17.46 11.15
CA GLY A 117 -7.64 -18.17 11.84
C GLY A 117 -7.30 -17.53 13.17
N ASN A 118 -6.50 -18.23 13.94
CA ASN A 118 -5.91 -17.70 15.18
C ASN A 118 -4.79 -16.71 14.84
N ALA A 119 -4.46 -15.85 15.81
CA ALA A 119 -3.27 -15.03 15.72
C ALA A 119 -2.00 -15.92 15.71
N VAL A 120 -1.02 -15.47 14.97
CA VAL A 120 0.28 -16.12 14.80
C VAL A 120 1.36 -15.15 15.28
N ASP A 121 2.42 -15.67 15.82
CA ASP A 121 3.57 -14.88 16.25
C ASP A 121 4.15 -14.07 15.09
N PHE A 122 4.34 -12.77 15.34
CA PHE A 122 4.97 -11.84 14.40
C PHE A 122 6.42 -11.56 14.82
N GLY A 123 6.68 -11.47 16.11
CA GLY A 123 7.94 -11.09 16.72
C GLY A 123 7.71 -10.31 18.02
N ASP A 124 8.71 -9.60 18.47
CA ASP A 124 8.69 -8.89 19.74
C ASP A 124 8.89 -7.37 19.58
N GLY A 125 8.25 -6.61 20.45
CA GLY A 125 8.61 -5.22 20.72
C GLY A 125 9.97 -5.11 21.41
N THR A 126 10.63 -3.98 21.30
CA THR A 126 11.95 -3.77 21.91
C THR A 126 11.90 -3.77 23.44
N GLN A 127 10.71 -3.56 24.00
CA GLN A 127 10.47 -3.55 25.44
C GLN A 127 9.09 -4.11 25.79
N ARG A 128 8.95 -4.69 26.98
CA ARG A 128 7.67 -5.13 27.52
C ARG A 128 6.83 -3.94 27.95
N GLU A 129 5.70 -3.72 27.29
CA GLU A 129 4.84 -2.59 27.51
C GLU A 129 3.36 -2.97 27.41
N ARG A 130 2.54 -2.21 28.12
CA ARG A 130 1.08 -2.25 28.02
C ARG A 130 0.54 -0.88 27.65
N ASP A 131 -0.76 -0.79 27.40
CA ASP A 131 -1.46 0.46 27.06
C ASP A 131 -0.90 1.17 25.80
N ARG A 132 -0.27 0.41 24.90
CA ARG A 132 0.04 0.86 23.55
C ARG A 132 -1.26 0.87 22.74
N ARG A 133 -2.02 1.95 22.86
CA ARG A 133 -3.37 1.99 22.28
C ARG A 133 -3.40 2.47 20.84
N ASN A 134 -2.35 3.05 20.35
CA ASN A 134 -2.38 3.70 19.05
C ASN A 134 -1.15 3.39 18.22
N GLY A 135 -1.44 2.95 17.02
CA GLY A 135 -0.49 2.81 15.94
C GLY A 135 -0.93 3.64 14.75
N ALA A 136 0.02 4.06 13.97
CA ALA A 136 -0.20 4.50 12.60
C ALA A 136 0.35 3.44 11.68
N ALA A 137 -0.27 3.25 10.52
CA ALA A 137 0.20 2.25 9.59
C ALA A 137 0.17 2.75 8.16
N SER A 138 1.12 2.30 7.37
CA SER A 138 1.08 2.33 5.92
C SER A 138 0.87 0.91 5.39
N GLN A 139 0.90 0.71 4.09
CA GLN A 139 0.84 -0.64 3.51
C GLN A 139 2.04 -1.53 3.89
N THR A 140 3.16 -0.96 4.30
CA THR A 140 4.40 -1.69 4.53
C THR A 140 4.92 -1.58 5.95
N ARG A 141 4.51 -0.58 6.72
CA ARG A 141 5.06 -0.29 8.04
C ARG A 141 3.96 -0.02 9.05
N GLY A 142 4.02 -0.69 10.19
CA GLY A 142 3.24 -0.38 11.38
C GLY A 142 4.10 0.35 12.39
N VAL A 143 3.61 1.44 12.96
CA VAL A 143 4.30 2.26 13.97
C VAL A 143 3.53 2.17 15.28
N LEU A 144 4.25 1.96 16.37
CA LEU A 144 3.74 1.84 17.73
C LEU A 144 4.38 2.94 18.56
N ALA A 145 3.60 3.66 19.37
CA ALA A 145 4.15 4.77 20.13
C ALA A 145 3.61 4.85 21.56
N GLY A 146 4.46 5.25 22.48
CA GLY A 146 4.15 5.40 23.89
C GLY A 146 3.77 4.08 24.55
N GLY A 147 3.21 4.15 25.73
CA GLY A 147 2.77 3.01 26.52
C GLY A 147 3.18 3.10 27.97
N THR A 148 3.04 1.99 28.66
CA THR A 148 3.45 1.85 30.06
C THR A 148 4.40 0.67 30.19
N ALA A 149 5.63 0.95 30.49
CA ALA A 149 6.67 -0.04 30.80
C ALA A 149 6.72 -0.35 32.30
N GLY A 150 7.41 -1.45 32.63
CA GLY A 150 7.67 -1.85 34.00
C GLY A 150 6.50 -2.55 34.70
N HIS A 151 6.85 -3.47 35.54
CA HIS A 151 5.97 -4.15 36.48
C HIS A 151 6.81 -4.71 37.62
N PRO A 152 6.48 -4.52 38.90
CA PRO A 152 5.26 -3.90 39.45
C PRO A 152 5.27 -2.36 39.45
N SER A 153 6.34 -1.71 39.10
CA SER A 153 6.48 -0.25 39.13
C SER A 153 6.31 0.34 37.72
N PRO A 154 5.09 0.68 37.29
CA PRO A 154 4.84 1.16 35.94
C PRO A 154 5.41 2.58 35.72
N SER A 155 5.99 2.83 34.56
CA SER A 155 6.43 4.13 34.10
C SER A 155 5.93 4.39 32.67
N LEU A 156 5.61 5.64 32.36
CA LEU A 156 5.26 6.02 30.98
C LEU A 156 6.52 5.98 30.09
N THR A 157 6.32 5.71 28.82
CA THR A 157 7.39 5.71 27.82
C THR A 157 7.06 6.69 26.68
N ASP A 158 8.10 7.29 26.11
CA ASP A 158 8.05 8.15 24.94
C ASP A 158 8.46 7.42 23.66
N ARG A 159 8.80 6.15 23.74
CA ARG A 159 9.36 5.37 22.64
C ARG A 159 8.39 5.27 21.46
N ILE A 160 8.95 5.38 20.26
CA ILE A 160 8.30 5.04 19.01
C ILE A 160 9.05 3.87 18.39
N GLU A 161 8.35 2.83 18.01
CA GLU A 161 8.88 1.64 17.36
C GLU A 161 8.15 1.40 16.05
N PHE A 162 8.76 0.67 15.14
CA PHE A 162 8.08 0.22 13.93
C PHE A 162 8.36 -1.24 13.62
N VAL A 163 7.45 -1.84 12.89
CA VAL A 163 7.58 -3.16 12.28
C VAL A 163 7.35 -3.08 10.78
N THR A 164 7.96 -3.99 10.02
CA THR A 164 7.71 -4.13 8.58
C THR A 164 6.60 -5.15 8.38
N ILE A 165 5.38 -4.70 8.06
CA ILE A 165 4.17 -5.54 8.00
C ILE A 165 4.29 -6.76 7.05
N PRO A 166 4.88 -6.65 5.83
CA PRO A 166 5.00 -7.78 4.92
C PRO A 166 5.88 -8.93 5.44
N THR A 167 6.82 -8.65 6.32
CA THR A 167 7.73 -9.65 6.88
C THR A 167 7.56 -9.76 8.38
N THR A 168 7.58 -10.98 8.93
CA THR A 168 7.64 -11.18 10.37
C THR A 168 9.00 -10.77 10.92
N GLY A 169 9.07 -10.34 12.16
CA GLY A 169 10.29 -9.95 12.83
C GLY A 169 10.05 -8.96 13.97
N ASN A 170 11.08 -8.71 14.73
CA ASN A 170 11.00 -7.83 15.88
C ASN A 170 10.84 -6.36 15.47
N ALA A 171 10.26 -5.57 16.35
CA ALA A 171 10.18 -4.13 16.19
C ALA A 171 11.59 -3.51 16.26
N THR A 172 11.73 -2.40 15.55
CA THR A 172 12.93 -1.58 15.52
C THR A 172 12.60 -0.21 16.09
N ASP A 173 13.52 0.35 16.83
CA ASP A 173 13.41 1.71 17.37
C ASP A 173 13.27 2.73 16.20
N PHE A 174 12.32 3.63 16.32
CA PHE A 174 12.07 4.71 15.36
C PHE A 174 12.49 6.08 15.91
N GLY A 175 12.42 6.25 17.22
CA GLY A 175 12.67 7.50 17.91
C GLY A 175 11.74 7.69 19.11
N ASN A 176 11.53 8.94 19.52
CA ASN A 176 10.77 9.26 20.72
C ASN A 176 9.66 10.28 20.47
N LEU A 177 8.60 10.21 21.25
CA LEU A 177 7.63 11.28 21.42
C LEU A 177 8.27 12.47 22.18
N ASP A 178 7.72 13.64 22.01
CA ASP A 178 8.13 14.83 22.75
C ASP A 178 7.95 14.68 24.27
N ALA A 179 6.98 13.89 24.69
CA ALA A 179 6.74 13.54 26.09
C ALA A 179 6.27 12.09 26.23
N ALA A 180 6.67 11.47 27.35
CA ALA A 180 6.20 10.14 27.72
C ALA A 180 4.68 10.12 27.90
N ASN A 181 4.01 9.21 27.21
CA ASN A 181 2.54 9.15 27.17
C ASN A 181 2.05 7.70 27.05
N ARG A 182 0.85 7.47 27.55
CA ARG A 182 0.11 6.21 27.31
C ARG A 182 -1.11 6.51 26.46
N GLY A 183 -1.26 5.79 25.34
CA GLY A 183 -2.40 5.93 24.47
C GLY A 183 -2.42 7.21 23.62
N PRO A 184 -1.28 7.63 23.01
CA PRO A 184 -1.30 8.71 22.04
C PRO A 184 -2.21 8.33 20.86
N GLY A 185 -2.96 9.31 20.30
CA GLY A 185 -3.76 9.12 19.09
C GLY A 185 -2.85 8.95 17.86
N GLY A 186 -3.14 7.96 17.04
CA GLY A 186 -2.49 7.75 15.74
C GLY A 186 -3.52 7.73 14.62
N THR A 187 -3.11 8.14 13.44
CA THR A 187 -3.91 8.05 12.20
C THR A 187 -3.01 7.63 11.04
N SER A 188 -3.61 7.10 9.99
CA SER A 188 -2.94 6.62 8.80
C SER A 188 -3.71 7.00 7.54
#